data_c07e4b292dc78ac17d4cf8e2c75f17ef
#
_entry.id   c07e4b292dc78ac17d4cf8e2c75f17ef
#
_cell.length_a   1.000
_cell.length_b   1.000
_cell.length_c   1.000
_cell.angle_alpha   90.00
_cell.angle_beta   90.00
_cell.angle_gamma   90.00
#
_symmetry.space_group_name_H-M   'P 1'
#
loop_
_entity.id
_entity.type
_entity.pdbx_description
1 polymer ?
#
loop_
_entity_poly.entity_id
_entity_poly.type
_entity_poly.pdbx_seq_one_letter_code
_entity_poly.pdbx_strand_id
1 'polypeptide(L)'
;MNKIEFKQFLQNTKDNIQEKLNQKKIGTKISVSLKSKKTRKNLIIYAFLTLFCIAFLLLLSASTSPLYKDLCDGDSSIFIFFGKAITLGKDAYRDYFDHKGPILFYINALGYFLTKSKVGIFILQCISLSISSIFMYKTARFF
;
A
#
# COMPACT_ATOMS: atom_id res chain seq x y z
N MET A 1 -36.46 45.88 34.79
CA MET A 1 -36.67 44.59 34.17
C MET A 1 -37.47 43.71 35.10
N ASN A 2 -38.63 43.28 34.66
CA ASN A 2 -39.58 42.55 35.55
C ASN A 2 -39.05 41.09 35.66
N LYS A 3 -39.25 40.43 36.79
CA LYS A 3 -38.77 39.08 37.11
C LYS A 3 -39.23 38.05 36.09
N ILE A 4 -40.29 38.29 35.35
CA ILE A 4 -40.86 37.48 34.30
C ILE A 4 -40.04 37.65 33.00
N GLU A 5 -39.70 38.86 32.61
CA GLU A 5 -38.87 39.17 31.41
C GLU A 5 -37.46 38.58 31.53
N PHE A 6 -36.89 38.64 32.73
CA PHE A 6 -35.57 38.05 32.98
C PHE A 6 -35.60 36.53 32.86
N LYS A 7 -36.64 35.83 33.33
CA LYS A 7 -36.81 34.38 33.16
C LYS A 7 -36.96 33.98 31.66
N GLN A 8 -37.77 34.75 30.93
CA GLN A 8 -37.94 34.52 29.48
C GLN A 8 -36.64 34.73 28.71
N PHE A 9 -35.89 35.78 29.01
CA PHE A 9 -34.58 36.04 28.41
C PHE A 9 -33.59 34.88 28.66
N LEU A 10 -33.52 34.37 29.88
CA LEU A 10 -32.65 33.23 30.23
C LEU A 10 -33.09 31.95 29.51
N GLN A 11 -34.39 31.72 29.38
CA GLN A 11 -34.90 30.54 28.68
C GLN A 11 -34.56 30.61 27.19
N ASN A 12 -34.84 31.70 26.50
CA ASN A 12 -34.52 31.92 25.11
C ASN A 12 -33.03 31.79 24.83
N THR A 13 -32.18 32.27 25.77
CA THR A 13 -30.73 32.12 25.65
C THR A 13 -30.29 30.68 25.76
N LYS A 14 -30.86 29.88 26.66
CA LYS A 14 -30.61 28.46 26.80
C LYS A 14 -31.03 27.68 25.55
N ASP A 15 -32.20 27.96 25.02
CA ASP A 15 -32.73 27.28 23.84
C ASP A 15 -31.87 27.58 22.62
N ASN A 16 -31.41 28.80 22.45
CA ASN A 16 -30.50 29.21 21.37
C ASN A 16 -29.11 28.52 21.46
N ILE A 17 -28.58 28.39 22.69
CA ILE A 17 -27.33 27.65 22.94
C ILE A 17 -27.50 26.15 22.63
N GLN A 18 -28.61 25.58 23.07
CA GLN A 18 -28.90 24.15 22.84
C GLN A 18 -29.07 23.84 21.35
N GLU A 19 -29.73 24.73 20.63
CA GLU A 19 -29.87 24.60 19.16
C GLU A 19 -28.51 24.64 18.44
N LYS A 20 -27.65 25.62 18.80
CA LYS A 20 -26.30 25.71 18.27
C LYS A 20 -25.45 24.45 18.55
N LEU A 21 -25.58 23.90 19.78
CA LEU A 21 -24.90 22.65 20.16
C LEU A 21 -25.40 21.46 19.34
N ASN A 22 -26.70 21.36 19.09
CA ASN A 22 -27.28 20.31 18.27
C ASN A 22 -26.87 20.41 16.82
N GLN A 23 -26.86 21.60 16.24
CA GLN A 23 -26.35 21.84 14.87
C GLN A 23 -24.87 21.41 14.73
N LYS A 24 -24.04 21.76 15.72
CA LYS A 24 -22.64 21.36 15.76
C LYS A 24 -22.47 19.84 15.86
N LYS A 25 -23.27 19.16 16.69
CA LYS A 25 -23.26 17.68 16.81
C LYS A 25 -23.69 16.99 15.52
N ILE A 26 -24.72 17.51 14.83
CA ILE A 26 -25.19 16.99 13.55
C ILE A 26 -24.10 17.15 12.48
N GLY A 27 -23.50 18.34 12.36
CA GLY A 27 -22.40 18.61 11.44
C GLY A 27 -21.21 17.67 11.63
N THR A 28 -20.84 17.43 12.90
CA THR A 28 -19.74 16.50 13.23
C THR A 28 -20.07 15.06 12.84
N LYS A 29 -21.30 14.58 13.12
CA LYS A 29 -21.74 13.23 12.74
C LYS A 29 -21.73 13.03 11.20
N ILE A 30 -22.20 14.02 10.45
CA ILE A 30 -22.22 13.97 8.99
C ILE A 30 -20.79 13.94 8.43
N SER A 31 -19.89 14.78 8.93
CA SER A 31 -18.50 14.83 8.46
C SER A 31 -17.74 13.52 8.75
N VAL A 32 -17.94 12.92 9.93
CA VAL A 32 -17.36 11.62 10.28
C VAL A 32 -17.90 10.50 9.37
N SER A 33 -19.21 10.50 9.10
CA SER A 33 -19.84 9.51 8.21
C SER A 33 -19.35 9.62 6.78
N LEU A 34 -19.19 10.82 6.23
CA LEU A 34 -18.66 11.05 4.90
C LEU A 34 -17.19 10.65 4.79
N LYS A 35 -16.38 10.96 5.80
CA LYS A 35 -14.97 10.55 5.89
C LYS A 35 -14.85 9.03 5.92
N SER A 36 -15.69 8.34 6.70
CA SER A 36 -15.71 6.86 6.76
C SER A 36 -16.05 6.23 5.42
N LYS A 37 -17.08 6.72 4.71
CA LYS A 37 -17.47 6.23 3.37
C LYS A 37 -16.36 6.42 2.34
N LYS A 38 -15.67 7.59 2.35
CA LYS A 38 -14.54 7.87 1.45
C LYS A 38 -13.37 6.93 1.71
N THR A 39 -13.03 6.71 2.98
CA THR A 39 -11.96 5.79 3.38
C THR A 39 -12.25 4.35 2.93
N ARG A 40 -13.49 3.88 3.12
CA ARG A 40 -13.93 2.54 2.71
C ARG A 40 -13.84 2.34 1.19
N LYS A 41 -14.27 3.33 0.40
CA LYS A 41 -14.13 3.28 -1.07
C LYS A 41 -12.65 3.19 -1.49
N ASN A 42 -11.78 4.01 -0.90
CA ASN A 42 -10.36 3.96 -1.23
C ASN A 42 -9.72 2.62 -0.85
N LEU A 43 -10.11 2.03 0.28
CA LEU A 43 -9.61 0.72 0.69
C LEU A 43 -9.99 -0.39 -0.31
N ILE A 44 -11.22 -0.37 -0.81
CA ILE A 44 -11.68 -1.31 -1.85
C ILE A 44 -10.86 -1.16 -3.14
N ILE A 45 -10.59 0.08 -3.57
CA ILE A 45 -9.78 0.35 -4.75
C ILE A 45 -8.34 -0.15 -4.56
N TYR A 46 -7.73 0.09 -3.39
CA TYR A 46 -6.37 -0.40 -3.11
C TYR A 46 -6.31 -1.92 -3.07
N ALA A 47 -7.30 -2.58 -2.48
CA ALA A 47 -7.40 -4.04 -2.49
C ALA A 47 -7.53 -4.58 -3.92
N PHE A 48 -8.37 -3.97 -4.74
CA PHE A 48 -8.52 -4.34 -6.16
C PHE A 48 -7.22 -4.16 -6.94
N LEU A 49 -6.53 -3.03 -6.81
CA LEU A 49 -5.24 -2.79 -7.44
C LEU A 49 -4.18 -3.81 -7.02
N THR A 50 -4.12 -4.13 -5.73
CA THR A 50 -3.19 -5.14 -5.20
C THR A 50 -3.49 -6.52 -5.79
N LEU A 51 -4.75 -6.96 -5.80
CA LEU A 51 -5.15 -8.23 -6.39
C LEU A 51 -4.85 -8.28 -7.90
N PHE A 52 -5.11 -7.19 -8.61
CA PHE A 52 -4.78 -7.08 -10.04
C PHE A 52 -3.27 -7.21 -10.26
N CYS A 53 -2.42 -6.53 -9.47
CA CYS A 53 -0.97 -6.64 -9.57
C CYS A 53 -0.48 -8.07 -9.31
N ILE A 54 -1.02 -8.74 -8.31
CA ILE A 54 -0.68 -10.13 -8.00
C ILE A 54 -1.06 -11.05 -9.17
N ALA A 55 -2.30 -10.95 -9.68
CA ALA A 55 -2.76 -11.75 -10.80
C ALA A 55 -1.93 -11.49 -12.07
N PHE A 56 -1.62 -10.22 -12.35
CA PHE A 56 -0.79 -9.82 -13.47
C PHE A 56 0.61 -10.46 -13.40
N LEU A 57 1.29 -10.37 -12.25
CA LEU A 57 2.60 -10.99 -12.07
C LEU A 57 2.54 -12.51 -12.06
N LEU A 58 1.48 -13.11 -11.49
CA LEU A 58 1.30 -14.56 -11.53
C LEU A 58 1.26 -15.11 -12.97
N LEU A 59 0.58 -14.41 -13.86
CA LEU A 59 0.38 -14.85 -15.25
C LEU A 59 1.54 -14.46 -16.17
N LEU A 60 2.17 -13.31 -15.96
CA LEU A 60 3.13 -12.73 -16.91
C LEU A 60 4.59 -12.84 -16.46
N SER A 61 4.88 -13.04 -15.17
CA SER A 61 6.25 -13.19 -14.69
C SER A 61 6.72 -14.64 -14.78
N ALA A 62 7.11 -15.07 -15.97
CA ALA A 62 7.51 -16.46 -16.24
C ALA A 62 8.67 -16.95 -15.34
N SER A 63 9.62 -16.06 -15.00
CA SER A 63 10.83 -16.46 -14.28
C SER A 63 10.65 -16.56 -12.76
N THR A 64 9.80 -15.74 -12.14
CA THR A 64 9.67 -15.69 -10.69
C THR A 64 8.34 -16.23 -10.17
N SER A 65 7.30 -16.24 -11.00
CA SER A 65 5.97 -16.75 -10.63
C SER A 65 6.04 -18.23 -10.21
N PRO A 66 5.33 -18.60 -9.16
CA PRO A 66 5.22 -19.99 -8.71
C PRO A 66 4.45 -20.89 -9.69
N LEU A 67 3.71 -20.32 -10.66
CA LEU A 67 2.98 -21.10 -11.67
C LEU A 67 3.93 -21.80 -12.66
N TYR A 68 5.10 -21.23 -12.92
CA TYR A 68 6.06 -21.78 -13.86
C TYR A 68 7.17 -22.53 -13.11
N LYS A 69 7.41 -23.79 -13.45
CA LYS A 69 8.43 -24.62 -12.80
C LYS A 69 9.83 -24.20 -13.19
N ASP A 70 10.03 -23.91 -14.47
CA ASP A 70 11.34 -23.62 -15.03
C ASP A 70 11.63 -22.12 -15.03
N LEU A 71 12.92 -21.79 -15.02
CA LEU A 71 13.41 -20.44 -15.22
C LEU A 71 13.49 -20.18 -16.73
N CYS A 72 12.47 -19.54 -17.28
CA CYS A 72 12.33 -19.37 -18.73
C CYS A 72 13.18 -18.24 -19.32
N ASP A 73 13.82 -17.42 -18.48
CA ASP A 73 14.57 -16.24 -18.90
C ASP A 73 15.99 -16.28 -18.35
N GLY A 74 16.98 -16.14 -19.24
CA GLY A 74 18.41 -16.22 -18.91
C GLY A 74 18.83 -15.18 -17.87
N ASP A 75 18.49 -13.91 -18.08
CA ASP A 75 18.88 -12.81 -17.19
C ASP A 75 18.28 -12.96 -15.79
N SER A 76 17.00 -13.27 -15.71
CA SER A 76 16.34 -13.47 -14.42
C SER A 76 16.93 -14.64 -13.64
N SER A 77 17.33 -15.71 -14.32
CA SER A 77 18.01 -16.86 -13.71
C SER A 77 19.35 -16.47 -13.10
N ILE A 78 20.12 -15.64 -13.80
CA ILE A 78 21.42 -15.14 -13.36
C ILE A 78 21.24 -14.30 -12.08
N PHE A 79 20.24 -13.39 -12.02
CA PHE A 79 20.00 -12.56 -10.83
C PHE A 79 19.53 -13.37 -9.62
N ILE A 80 18.74 -14.41 -9.84
CA ILE A 80 18.35 -15.36 -8.78
C ILE A 80 19.58 -16.12 -8.29
N PHE A 81 20.45 -16.57 -9.19
CA PHE A 81 21.71 -17.22 -8.84
C PHE A 81 22.63 -16.32 -8.03
N PHE A 82 22.80 -15.05 -8.43
CA PHE A 82 23.60 -14.08 -7.67
C PHE A 82 23.00 -13.80 -6.31
N GLY A 83 21.68 -13.65 -6.20
CA GLY A 83 21.00 -13.54 -4.93
C GLY A 83 21.26 -14.73 -4.01
N LYS A 84 21.19 -15.95 -4.53
CA LYS A 84 21.55 -17.16 -3.80
C LYS A 84 23.03 -17.18 -3.39
N ALA A 85 23.95 -16.79 -4.28
CA ALA A 85 25.38 -16.75 -3.99
C ALA A 85 25.70 -15.80 -2.81
N ILE A 86 25.10 -14.63 -2.77
CA ILE A 86 25.22 -13.67 -1.65
C ILE A 86 24.75 -14.31 -0.33
N THR A 87 23.62 -15.02 -0.34
CA THR A 87 23.13 -15.69 0.88
C THR A 87 24.04 -16.82 1.36
N LEU A 88 24.95 -17.29 0.53
CA LEU A 88 26.00 -18.28 0.83
C LEU A 88 27.34 -17.63 1.17
N GLY A 89 27.40 -16.32 1.34
CA GLY A 89 28.61 -15.60 1.74
C GLY A 89 29.54 -15.21 0.59
N LYS A 90 29.06 -15.23 -0.66
CA LYS A 90 29.81 -14.73 -1.81
C LYS A 90 29.63 -13.22 -1.94
N ASP A 91 30.67 -12.51 -2.32
CA ASP A 91 30.65 -11.06 -2.52
C ASP A 91 30.42 -10.71 -3.99
N ALA A 92 29.43 -9.85 -4.21
CA ALA A 92 29.19 -9.28 -5.53
C ALA A 92 30.40 -8.47 -6.00
N TYR A 93 30.73 -8.55 -7.27
CA TYR A 93 31.88 -7.91 -7.94
C TYR A 93 33.26 -8.42 -7.55
N ARG A 94 33.41 -9.20 -6.49
CA ARG A 94 34.63 -9.91 -6.17
C ARG A 94 34.60 -11.34 -6.66
N ASP A 95 33.54 -12.08 -6.34
CA ASP A 95 33.41 -13.51 -6.66
C ASP A 95 32.65 -13.75 -7.98
N TYR A 96 31.89 -12.76 -8.42
CA TYR A 96 31.20 -12.75 -9.73
C TYR A 96 30.97 -11.29 -10.16
N PHE A 97 30.93 -11.07 -11.47
CA PHE A 97 30.80 -9.75 -12.06
C PHE A 97 29.61 -9.67 -13.01
N ASP A 98 28.86 -8.58 -12.91
CA ASP A 98 27.90 -8.15 -13.91
C ASP A 98 27.88 -6.60 -13.93
N HIS A 99 27.47 -6.03 -15.05
CA HIS A 99 27.38 -4.58 -15.25
C HIS A 99 26.16 -3.92 -14.58
N LYS A 100 25.27 -4.70 -13.97
CA LYS A 100 24.09 -4.19 -13.24
C LYS A 100 24.48 -3.66 -11.86
N GLY A 101 23.68 -2.72 -11.34
CA GLY A 101 23.94 -2.14 -10.04
C GLY A 101 23.75 -3.11 -8.86
N PRO A 102 24.47 -2.92 -7.74
CA PRO A 102 24.48 -3.86 -6.60
C PRO A 102 23.12 -4.04 -5.95
N ILE A 103 22.27 -3.00 -5.97
CA ILE A 103 20.92 -3.03 -5.37
C ILE A 103 20.10 -4.20 -5.92
N LEU A 104 20.20 -4.49 -7.22
CA LEU A 104 19.49 -5.60 -7.85
C LEU A 104 19.86 -6.94 -7.21
N PHE A 105 21.16 -7.16 -6.99
CA PHE A 105 21.64 -8.41 -6.39
C PHE A 105 21.20 -8.56 -4.94
N TYR A 106 21.26 -7.50 -4.15
CA TYR A 106 20.84 -7.53 -2.74
C TYR A 106 19.31 -7.69 -2.60
N ILE A 107 18.49 -7.12 -3.49
CA ILE A 107 17.05 -7.36 -3.51
C ILE A 107 16.74 -8.84 -3.81
N ASN A 108 17.44 -9.43 -4.78
CA ASN A 108 17.31 -10.86 -5.09
C ASN A 108 17.81 -11.74 -3.94
N ALA A 109 18.90 -11.34 -3.26
CA ALA A 109 19.40 -12.01 -2.08
C ALA A 109 18.38 -11.98 -0.93
N LEU A 110 17.75 -10.84 -0.67
CA LEU A 110 16.70 -10.70 0.32
C LEU A 110 15.51 -11.63 0.00
N GLY A 111 15.04 -11.61 -1.25
CA GLY A 111 13.95 -12.48 -1.69
C GLY A 111 14.31 -13.96 -1.51
N TYR A 112 15.49 -14.37 -1.94
CA TYR A 112 15.95 -15.74 -1.79
C TYR A 112 16.15 -16.13 -0.30
N PHE A 113 16.67 -15.22 0.51
CA PHE A 113 16.85 -15.44 1.96
C PHE A 113 15.55 -15.76 2.66
N LEU A 114 14.45 -15.05 2.33
CA LEU A 114 13.14 -15.20 2.97
C LEU A 114 12.51 -16.59 2.75
N THR A 115 12.64 -17.14 1.54
CA THR A 115 11.92 -18.38 1.17
C THR A 115 12.81 -19.49 0.65
N LYS A 116 14.12 -19.26 0.52
CA LYS A 116 15.10 -20.15 -0.13
C LYS A 116 14.69 -20.56 -1.56
N SER A 117 13.88 -19.74 -2.22
CA SER A 117 13.25 -20.01 -3.49
C SER A 117 13.04 -18.72 -4.30
N LYS A 118 12.78 -18.86 -5.61
CA LYS A 118 12.33 -17.77 -6.47
C LYS A 118 11.03 -17.09 -6.02
N VAL A 119 10.22 -17.79 -5.24
CA VAL A 119 8.94 -17.27 -4.70
C VAL A 119 9.15 -16.05 -3.81
N GLY A 120 10.24 -15.97 -3.06
CA GLY A 120 10.53 -14.77 -2.24
C GLY A 120 10.77 -13.54 -3.09
N ILE A 121 11.43 -13.69 -4.24
CA ILE A 121 11.63 -12.61 -5.19
C ILE A 121 10.28 -12.18 -5.79
N PHE A 122 9.43 -13.16 -6.14
CA PHE A 122 8.07 -12.89 -6.61
C PHE A 122 7.25 -12.09 -5.60
N ILE A 123 7.32 -12.42 -4.32
CA ILE A 123 6.64 -11.67 -3.25
C ILE A 123 7.13 -10.21 -3.20
N LEU A 124 8.43 -9.99 -3.27
CA LEU A 124 8.99 -8.63 -3.29
C LEU A 124 8.52 -7.84 -4.53
N GLN A 125 8.44 -8.48 -5.70
CA GLN A 125 7.90 -7.87 -6.91
C GLN A 125 6.43 -7.49 -6.75
N CYS A 126 5.60 -8.37 -6.16
CA CYS A 126 4.18 -8.09 -5.89
C CYS A 126 4.01 -6.89 -4.95
N ILE A 127 4.81 -6.82 -3.89
CA ILE A 127 4.78 -5.69 -2.94
C ILE A 127 5.17 -4.40 -3.65
N SER A 128 6.27 -4.40 -4.39
CA SER A 128 6.79 -3.22 -5.09
C SER A 128 5.79 -2.70 -6.12
N LEU A 129 5.23 -3.58 -6.95
CA LEU A 129 4.26 -3.19 -7.97
C LEU A 129 2.95 -2.69 -7.35
N SER A 130 2.48 -3.31 -6.26
CA SER A 130 1.28 -2.88 -5.55
C SER A 130 1.44 -1.49 -4.94
N ILE A 131 2.58 -1.24 -4.29
CA ILE A 131 2.90 0.09 -3.73
C ILE A 131 2.94 1.13 -4.85
N SER A 132 3.66 0.86 -5.93
CA SER A 132 3.77 1.76 -7.09
C SER A 132 2.41 2.08 -7.70
N SER A 133 1.54 1.08 -7.87
CA SER A 133 0.19 1.25 -8.41
C SER A 133 -0.70 2.12 -7.50
N ILE A 134 -0.60 1.94 -6.18
CA ILE A 134 -1.33 2.77 -5.21
C ILE A 134 -0.85 4.22 -5.25
N PHE A 135 0.46 4.45 -5.32
CA PHE A 135 1.00 5.81 -5.43
C PHE A 135 0.59 6.45 -6.76
N MET A 136 0.67 5.73 -7.87
CA MET A 136 0.24 6.21 -9.18
C MET A 136 -1.24 6.60 -9.18
N TYR A 137 -2.11 5.77 -8.60
CA TYR A 137 -3.53 6.09 -8.43
C TYR A 137 -3.75 7.35 -7.58
N LYS A 138 -3.00 7.52 -6.48
CA LYS A 138 -3.10 8.72 -5.64
C LYS A 138 -2.68 9.98 -6.40
N THR A 139 -1.59 9.90 -7.15
CA THR A 139 -1.08 11.00 -7.97
C THR A 139 -2.06 11.38 -9.07
N ALA A 140 -2.59 10.40 -9.79
CA ALA A 140 -3.60 10.64 -10.83
C ALA A 140 -4.91 11.27 -10.31
N ARG A 141 -5.23 11.07 -9.04
CA ARG A 141 -6.39 11.73 -8.40
C ARG A 141 -6.11 13.14 -7.89
N PHE A 142 -4.87 13.52 -7.81
CA PHE A 142 -4.48 14.86 -7.37
C PHE A 142 -4.62 15.89 -8.51
N PHE A 143 -4.41 15.46 -9.75
CA PHE A 143 -4.64 16.24 -10.97
C PHE A 143 -6.07 16.03 -11.48
#